data_fc3537bb41261df0d5a8f0d2688613b1
#
_entry.id   fc3537bb41261df0d5a8f0d2688613b1
#
_cell.length_a   1.000
_cell.length_b   1.000
_cell.length_c   1.000
_cell.angle_alpha   90.00
_cell.angle_beta   90.00
_cell.angle_gamma   90.00
#
_symmetry.space_group_name_H-M   'P 1'
#
loop_
_entity.id
_entity.type
_entity.pdbx_description
1 polymer ?
#
loop_
_entity_poly.entity_id
_entity_poly.type
_entity_poly.pdbx_seq_one_letter_code
_entity_poly.pdbx_strand_id
1 'polypeptide(L)'
;KEQRALWGAVIVGLLYAAFVLWATFSSWGILRGVNGGLTRSPFIIGILFLLSLGIGLMGMVYGFVSGRYRTDSDVIEGLTQPMRLLGVYFVIAFFASQMFACFEYSHLDKCIAIMGANVLSPVRSDSLWILILFILFTALINLIMVSSTSKWAFMSFIFVPVLAGMGISPDMALCAYRIGDSATNAITPFMFYMPLVLTYMQQYDKQSTYGSLLKYTWRYSLVILIAWTALFVLWYLCKLPLGL
;
A
#
# COMPACT_ATOMS: atom_id res chain seq x y z
N LYS A 1 -29.34 -22.75 1.00
CA LYS A 1 -28.10 -23.21 1.65
C LYS A 1 -27.03 -22.14 1.66
N GLU A 2 -26.82 -21.42 0.57
CA GLU A 2 -25.81 -20.35 0.45
C GLU A 2 -26.01 -19.24 1.49
N GLN A 3 -27.24 -18.80 1.69
CA GLN A 3 -27.55 -17.74 2.65
C GLN A 3 -27.24 -18.16 4.11
N ARG A 4 -27.49 -19.44 4.46
CA ARG A 4 -27.10 -19.98 5.77
C ARG A 4 -25.58 -20.11 5.92
N ALA A 5 -24.89 -20.47 4.86
CA ALA A 5 -23.42 -20.54 4.84
C ALA A 5 -22.79 -19.14 5.03
N LEU A 6 -23.37 -18.13 4.37
CA LEU A 6 -22.92 -16.73 4.51
C LEU A 6 -23.12 -16.23 5.94
N TRP A 7 -24.29 -16.47 6.54
CA TRP A 7 -24.53 -16.11 7.94
C TRP A 7 -23.58 -16.85 8.90
N GLY A 8 -23.33 -18.15 8.67
CA GLY A 8 -22.38 -18.93 9.45
C GLY A 8 -20.96 -18.32 9.39
N ALA A 9 -20.49 -17.98 8.19
CA ALA A 9 -19.19 -17.34 8.00
C ALA A 9 -19.10 -15.97 8.68
N VAL A 10 -20.14 -15.15 8.57
CA VAL A 10 -20.21 -13.82 9.24
C VAL A 10 -20.16 -13.98 10.75
N ILE A 11 -20.94 -14.91 11.34
CA ILE A 11 -20.95 -15.14 12.77
C ILE A 11 -19.56 -15.57 13.26
N VAL A 12 -18.90 -16.50 12.56
CA VAL A 12 -17.53 -16.91 12.92
C VAL A 12 -16.55 -15.77 12.78
N GLY A 13 -16.66 -14.94 11.74
CA GLY A 13 -15.84 -13.74 11.56
C GLY A 13 -16.01 -12.74 12.70
N LEU A 14 -17.24 -12.49 13.13
CA LEU A 14 -17.54 -11.61 14.27
C LEU A 14 -17.00 -12.17 15.58
N LEU A 15 -17.17 -13.45 15.84
CA LEU A 15 -16.63 -14.11 17.03
C LEU A 15 -15.10 -14.07 17.05
N TYR A 16 -14.46 -14.31 15.91
CA TYR A 16 -13.02 -14.21 15.77
C TYR A 16 -12.53 -12.77 15.99
N ALA A 17 -13.17 -11.79 15.39
CA ALA A 17 -12.83 -10.38 15.57
C ALA A 17 -13.00 -9.96 17.03
N ALA A 18 -14.09 -10.37 17.70
CA ALA A 18 -14.32 -10.12 19.11
C ALA A 18 -13.22 -10.76 19.99
N PHE A 19 -12.80 -11.99 19.66
CA PHE A 19 -11.71 -12.67 20.34
C PHE A 19 -10.37 -11.92 20.17
N VAL A 20 -10.02 -11.49 18.95
CA VAL A 20 -8.80 -10.73 18.67
C VAL A 20 -8.82 -9.38 19.40
N LEU A 21 -9.95 -8.68 19.37
CA LEU A 21 -10.11 -7.42 20.12
C LEU A 21 -9.97 -7.64 21.63
N TRP A 22 -10.63 -8.66 22.18
CA TRP A 22 -10.49 -9.01 23.57
C TRP A 22 -9.03 -9.35 23.94
N ALA A 23 -8.34 -10.16 23.12
CA ALA A 23 -6.93 -10.52 23.32
C ALA A 23 -5.97 -9.34 23.17
N THR A 24 -6.39 -8.25 22.53
CA THR A 24 -5.58 -7.03 22.35
C THR A 24 -5.83 -6.01 23.44
N PHE A 25 -7.07 -5.79 23.82
CA PHE A 25 -7.46 -4.71 24.75
C PHE A 25 -7.60 -5.15 26.20
N SER A 26 -7.72 -6.46 26.47
CA SER A 26 -7.75 -6.97 27.85
C SER A 26 -6.43 -6.69 28.57
N SER A 27 -6.51 -6.45 29.88
CA SER A 27 -5.34 -6.30 30.75
C SER A 27 -4.40 -7.53 30.75
N TRP A 28 -4.92 -8.70 30.43
CA TRP A 28 -4.22 -9.98 30.30
C TRP A 28 -4.04 -10.40 28.83
N GLY A 29 -4.24 -9.49 27.90
CA GLY A 29 -4.25 -9.77 26.48
C GLY A 29 -2.89 -10.17 25.94
N ILE A 30 -2.79 -11.36 25.33
CA ILE A 30 -1.57 -11.93 24.75
C ILE A 30 -1.07 -11.07 23.56
N LEU A 31 -1.97 -10.38 22.88
CA LEU A 31 -1.66 -9.53 21.70
C LEU A 31 -1.31 -8.09 22.08
N ARG A 32 -1.35 -7.75 23.36
CA ARG A 32 -0.96 -6.45 23.87
C ARG A 32 0.55 -6.33 23.97
N GLY A 33 1.10 -5.13 23.71
CA GLY A 33 2.53 -4.88 23.90
C GLY A 33 2.95 -4.92 25.38
N VAL A 34 4.18 -5.32 25.65
CA VAL A 34 4.74 -5.44 27.01
C VAL A 34 4.61 -4.15 27.82
N ASN A 35 4.67 -2.99 27.15
CA ASN A 35 4.53 -1.66 27.77
C ASN A 35 3.09 -1.15 27.78
N GLY A 36 2.10 -2.00 27.49
CA GLY A 36 0.70 -1.60 27.41
C GLY A 36 0.32 -0.79 26.18
N GLY A 37 1.29 -0.38 25.35
CA GLY A 37 1.06 0.36 24.11
C GLY A 37 0.71 -0.54 22.93
N LEU A 38 -0.03 0.02 21.95
CA LEU A 38 -0.35 -0.69 20.70
C LEU A 38 0.80 -0.62 19.70
N THR A 39 1.60 0.44 19.72
CA THR A 39 2.77 0.63 18.85
C THR A 39 3.83 -0.42 19.18
N ARG A 40 4.18 -1.30 18.27
CA ARG A 40 5.04 -2.48 18.44
C ARG A 40 4.42 -3.63 19.27
N SER A 41 3.10 -3.68 19.37
CA SER A 41 2.43 -4.83 19.96
C SER A 41 2.48 -6.05 19.02
N PRO A 42 2.37 -7.30 19.57
CA PRO A 42 2.19 -8.50 18.75
C PRO A 42 0.98 -8.41 17.82
N PHE A 43 -0.05 -7.65 18.19
CA PHE A 43 -1.20 -7.36 17.33
C PHE A 43 -0.78 -6.64 16.05
N ILE A 44 -0.04 -5.53 16.13
CA ILE A 44 0.38 -4.76 14.95
C ILE A 44 1.39 -5.55 14.10
N ILE A 45 2.33 -6.25 14.73
CA ILE A 45 3.31 -7.07 14.02
C ILE A 45 2.63 -8.24 13.30
N GLY A 46 1.66 -8.87 13.95
CA GLY A 46 0.94 -10.05 13.44
C GLY A 46 -0.36 -9.74 12.70
N ILE A 47 -0.70 -8.47 12.44
CA ILE A 47 -2.01 -8.08 11.89
C ILE A 47 -2.35 -8.77 10.57
N LEU A 48 -1.38 -8.93 9.68
CA LEU A 48 -1.58 -9.62 8.40
C LEU A 48 -1.89 -11.11 8.62
N PHE A 49 -1.19 -11.75 9.54
CA PHE A 49 -1.45 -13.14 9.90
C PHE A 49 -2.84 -13.31 10.51
N LEU A 50 -3.21 -12.44 11.46
CA LEU A 50 -4.52 -12.47 12.10
C LEU A 50 -5.65 -12.26 11.09
N LEU A 51 -5.52 -11.30 10.18
CA LEU A 51 -6.50 -11.08 9.11
C LEU A 51 -6.59 -12.29 8.17
N SER A 52 -5.47 -12.85 7.74
CA SER A 52 -5.44 -14.01 6.86
C SER A 52 -6.09 -15.24 7.52
N LEU A 53 -5.80 -15.46 8.80
CA LEU A 53 -6.39 -16.55 9.58
C LEU A 53 -7.91 -16.37 9.72
N GLY A 54 -8.38 -15.14 10.03
CA GLY A 54 -9.79 -14.83 10.13
C GLY A 54 -10.55 -15.07 8.83
N ILE A 55 -10.03 -14.57 7.71
CA ILE A 55 -10.61 -14.79 6.38
C ILE A 55 -10.59 -16.28 6.02
N GLY A 56 -9.50 -16.97 6.33
CA GLY A 56 -9.39 -18.43 6.11
C GLY A 56 -10.44 -19.22 6.88
N LEU A 57 -10.65 -18.92 8.16
CA LEU A 57 -11.68 -19.53 8.99
C LEU A 57 -13.09 -19.27 8.44
N MET A 58 -13.39 -18.03 8.04
CA MET A 58 -14.66 -17.69 7.40
C MET A 58 -14.88 -18.46 6.11
N GLY A 59 -13.84 -18.58 5.28
CA GLY A 59 -13.86 -19.33 4.02
C GLY A 59 -14.10 -20.83 4.24
N MET A 60 -13.45 -21.44 5.22
CA MET A 60 -13.67 -22.84 5.58
C MET A 60 -15.09 -23.08 6.05
N VAL A 61 -15.60 -22.27 6.97
CA VAL A 61 -16.98 -22.41 7.47
C VAL A 61 -18.00 -22.26 6.34
N TYR A 62 -17.79 -21.27 5.46
CA TYR A 62 -18.64 -21.11 4.29
C TYR A 62 -18.58 -22.33 3.39
N GLY A 63 -17.40 -22.86 3.12
CA GLY A 63 -17.21 -24.04 2.26
C GLY A 63 -17.92 -25.29 2.79
N PHE A 64 -17.81 -25.56 4.09
CA PHE A 64 -18.47 -26.71 4.73
C PHE A 64 -19.99 -26.53 4.81
N VAL A 65 -20.49 -25.38 5.24
CA VAL A 65 -21.94 -25.14 5.42
C VAL A 65 -22.65 -25.05 4.06
N SER A 66 -22.00 -24.52 3.02
CA SER A 66 -22.57 -24.53 1.67
C SER A 66 -22.58 -25.92 1.03
N GLY A 67 -21.80 -26.87 1.57
CA GLY A 67 -21.60 -28.20 1.04
C GLY A 67 -20.62 -28.26 -0.12
N ARG A 68 -19.83 -27.21 -0.33
CA ARG A 68 -18.78 -27.12 -1.34
C ARG A 68 -17.55 -27.93 -0.93
N TYR A 69 -17.24 -27.97 0.36
CA TYR A 69 -16.22 -28.80 0.96
C TYR A 69 -16.91 -29.98 1.68
N ARG A 70 -16.57 -31.21 1.31
CA ARG A 70 -17.08 -32.44 1.92
C ARG A 70 -15.97 -33.29 2.48
N THR A 71 -14.78 -33.15 1.93
CA THR A 71 -13.57 -33.89 2.30
C THR A 71 -12.40 -32.92 2.53
N ASP A 72 -11.37 -33.41 3.23
CA ASP A 72 -10.13 -32.64 3.42
C ASP A 72 -9.45 -32.35 2.09
N SER A 73 -9.61 -33.25 1.10
CA SER A 73 -9.12 -33.05 -0.27
C SER A 73 -9.73 -31.82 -0.94
N ASP A 74 -11.02 -31.56 -0.72
CA ASP A 74 -11.69 -30.37 -1.28
C ASP A 74 -11.12 -29.07 -0.71
N VAL A 75 -10.77 -29.07 0.58
CA VAL A 75 -10.12 -27.93 1.25
C VAL A 75 -8.73 -27.70 0.66
N ILE A 76 -7.95 -28.77 0.48
CA ILE A 76 -6.61 -28.70 -0.12
C ILE A 76 -6.69 -28.18 -1.56
N GLU A 77 -7.65 -28.63 -2.34
CA GLU A 77 -7.85 -28.16 -3.72
C GLU A 77 -8.25 -26.67 -3.73
N GLY A 78 -9.14 -26.25 -2.84
CA GLY A 78 -9.53 -24.86 -2.67
C GLY A 78 -8.37 -23.92 -2.30
N LEU A 79 -7.40 -24.41 -1.52
CA LEU A 79 -6.17 -23.68 -1.19
C LEU A 79 -5.13 -23.72 -2.32
N THR A 80 -5.08 -24.83 -3.07
CA THR A 80 -4.09 -25.02 -4.14
C THR A 80 -4.41 -24.18 -5.36
N GLN A 81 -5.68 -23.97 -5.68
CA GLN A 81 -6.10 -23.23 -6.87
C GLN A 81 -5.56 -21.80 -6.91
N PRO A 82 -5.69 -20.94 -5.86
CA PRO A 82 -5.06 -19.64 -5.85
C PRO A 82 -3.53 -19.69 -5.83
N MET A 83 -2.92 -20.72 -5.24
CA MET A 83 -1.46 -20.90 -5.23
C MET A 83 -0.88 -21.15 -6.62
N ARG A 84 -1.59 -21.85 -7.49
CA ARG A 84 -1.18 -22.05 -8.89
C ARG A 84 -1.05 -20.73 -9.64
N LEU A 85 -1.88 -19.74 -9.33
CA LEU A 85 -1.82 -18.40 -9.93
C LEU A 85 -0.59 -17.62 -9.49
N LEU A 86 -0.11 -17.88 -8.27
CA LEU A 86 1.06 -17.20 -7.73
C LEU A 86 2.37 -17.64 -8.41
N GLY A 87 2.39 -18.75 -9.15
CA GLY A 87 3.59 -19.21 -9.85
C GLY A 87 4.17 -18.15 -10.80
N VAL A 88 3.33 -17.56 -11.63
CA VAL A 88 3.73 -16.48 -12.55
C VAL A 88 4.16 -15.23 -11.76
N TYR A 89 3.44 -14.91 -10.69
CA TYR A 89 3.80 -13.79 -9.81
C TYR A 89 5.20 -13.95 -9.22
N PHE A 90 5.57 -15.14 -8.72
CA PHE A 90 6.90 -15.36 -8.14
C PHE A 90 8.03 -15.16 -9.16
N VAL A 91 7.85 -15.60 -10.40
CA VAL A 91 8.85 -15.40 -11.46
C VAL A 91 9.02 -13.91 -11.75
N ILE A 92 7.94 -13.17 -11.92
CA ILE A 92 8.01 -11.73 -12.19
C ILE A 92 8.58 -10.98 -10.98
N ALA A 93 8.17 -11.32 -9.76
CA ALA A 93 8.67 -10.70 -8.54
C ALA A 93 10.19 -10.94 -8.36
N PHE A 94 10.69 -12.11 -8.75
CA PHE A 94 12.11 -12.40 -8.71
C PHE A 94 12.90 -11.45 -9.63
N PHE A 95 12.51 -11.33 -10.89
CA PHE A 95 13.20 -10.43 -11.81
C PHE A 95 13.03 -8.95 -11.44
N ALA A 96 11.86 -8.56 -10.97
CA ALA A 96 11.63 -7.21 -10.47
C ALA A 96 12.53 -6.87 -9.28
N SER A 97 12.70 -7.79 -8.32
CA SER A 97 13.57 -7.57 -7.17
C SER A 97 15.05 -7.43 -7.57
N GLN A 98 15.49 -8.19 -8.57
CA GLN A 98 16.84 -8.04 -9.14
C GLN A 98 17.04 -6.66 -9.78
N MET A 99 16.06 -6.21 -10.55
CA MET A 99 16.09 -4.88 -11.16
C MET A 99 16.19 -3.78 -10.09
N PHE A 100 15.38 -3.86 -9.02
CA PHE A 100 15.45 -2.90 -7.91
C PHE A 100 16.79 -2.92 -7.20
N ALA A 101 17.35 -4.10 -6.94
CA ALA A 101 18.67 -4.23 -6.33
C ALA A 101 19.75 -3.58 -7.20
N CYS A 102 19.72 -3.77 -8.52
CA CYS A 102 20.64 -3.11 -9.46
C CYS A 102 20.45 -1.59 -9.48
N PHE A 103 19.20 -1.12 -9.41
CA PHE A 103 18.87 0.30 -9.39
C PHE A 103 19.40 0.99 -8.13
N GLU A 104 19.25 0.36 -6.96
CA GLU A 104 19.78 0.82 -5.68
C GLU A 104 21.32 0.77 -5.67
N TYR A 105 21.90 -0.34 -6.15
CA TYR A 105 23.35 -0.50 -6.23
C TYR A 105 24.02 0.54 -7.14
N SER A 106 23.40 0.91 -8.26
CA SER A 106 23.89 1.92 -9.18
C SER A 106 23.74 3.36 -8.69
N HIS A 107 23.06 3.57 -7.55
CA HIS A 107 22.72 4.89 -7.00
C HIS A 107 21.96 5.83 -7.95
N LEU A 108 21.31 5.28 -8.98
CA LEU A 108 20.45 6.05 -9.89
C LEU A 108 19.31 6.77 -9.18
N ASP A 109 18.78 6.17 -8.14
CA ASP A 109 17.80 6.74 -7.23
C ASP A 109 18.26 8.09 -6.66
N LYS A 110 19.49 8.14 -6.14
CA LYS A 110 20.09 9.35 -5.58
C LYS A 110 20.36 10.41 -6.64
N CYS A 111 20.84 9.98 -7.82
CA CYS A 111 21.06 10.90 -8.93
C CYS A 111 19.75 11.59 -9.36
N ILE A 112 18.66 10.85 -9.50
CA ILE A 112 17.35 11.40 -9.85
C ILE A 112 16.85 12.38 -8.78
N ALA A 113 17.03 12.05 -7.49
CA ALA A 113 16.63 12.93 -6.40
C ALA A 113 17.42 14.24 -6.39
N ILE A 114 18.75 14.19 -6.58
CA ILE A 114 19.61 15.39 -6.65
C ILE A 114 19.24 16.26 -7.86
N MET A 115 19.02 15.65 -9.04
CA MET A 115 18.56 16.39 -10.22
C MET A 115 17.23 17.09 -9.96
N GLY A 116 16.28 16.41 -9.32
CA GLY A 116 15.00 17.00 -8.94
C GLY A 116 15.12 18.13 -7.93
N ALA A 117 15.99 17.99 -6.92
CA ALA A 117 16.26 19.06 -5.97
C ALA A 117 16.85 20.31 -6.68
N ASN A 118 17.77 20.12 -7.62
CA ASN A 118 18.35 21.22 -8.41
C ASN A 118 17.31 21.93 -9.29
N VAL A 119 16.31 21.22 -9.79
CA VAL A 119 15.19 21.80 -10.56
C VAL A 119 14.24 22.59 -9.66
N LEU A 120 13.99 22.13 -8.44
CA LEU A 120 13.10 22.82 -7.49
C LEU A 120 13.75 24.01 -6.80
N SER A 121 15.05 23.98 -6.52
CA SER A 121 15.76 25.01 -5.75
C SER A 121 15.70 26.43 -6.31
N PRO A 122 15.72 26.70 -7.63
CA PRO A 122 15.63 28.05 -8.18
C PRO A 122 14.22 28.64 -8.18
N VAL A 123 13.19 27.84 -7.88
CA VAL A 123 11.80 28.31 -7.86
C VAL A 123 11.53 29.09 -6.59
N ARG A 124 11.84 30.38 -6.59
CA ARG A 124 11.43 31.34 -5.55
C ARG A 124 9.96 31.72 -5.73
N SER A 125 9.08 30.78 -5.40
CA SER A 125 7.64 30.98 -5.45
C SER A 125 7.04 30.85 -4.04
N ASP A 126 5.75 31.19 -3.90
CA ASP A 126 5.03 30.96 -2.66
C ASP A 126 5.15 29.51 -2.22
N SER A 127 5.29 29.28 -0.91
CA SER A 127 5.50 27.94 -0.32
C SER A 127 4.49 26.89 -0.81
N LEU A 128 3.28 27.30 -1.15
CA LEU A 128 2.23 26.43 -1.66
C LEU A 128 2.55 25.86 -3.05
N TRP A 129 3.05 26.67 -3.98
CA TRP A 129 3.43 26.19 -5.32
C TRP A 129 4.59 25.22 -5.27
N ILE A 130 5.54 25.45 -4.37
CA ILE A 130 6.67 24.54 -4.15
C ILE A 130 6.18 23.19 -3.64
N LEU A 131 5.21 23.16 -2.72
CA LEU A 131 4.61 21.93 -2.23
C LEU A 131 3.86 21.17 -3.33
N ILE A 132 3.11 21.85 -4.19
CA ILE A 132 2.44 21.24 -5.33
C ILE A 132 3.46 20.64 -6.30
N LEU A 133 4.51 21.37 -6.64
CA LEU A 133 5.60 20.85 -7.48
C LEU A 133 6.29 19.65 -6.85
N PHE A 134 6.49 19.67 -5.53
CA PHE A 134 7.06 18.55 -4.80
C PHE A 134 6.15 17.32 -4.81
N ILE A 135 4.82 17.48 -4.69
CA ILE A 135 3.84 16.41 -4.87
C ILE A 135 3.96 15.78 -6.27
N LEU A 136 3.96 16.62 -7.32
CA LEU A 136 4.06 16.15 -8.70
C LEU A 136 5.39 15.46 -8.96
N PHE A 137 6.49 15.99 -8.45
CA PHE A 137 7.81 15.40 -8.55
C PHE A 137 7.87 14.04 -7.86
N THR A 138 7.32 13.93 -6.66
CA THR A 138 7.23 12.66 -5.93
C THR A 138 6.37 11.64 -6.69
N ALA A 139 5.26 12.08 -7.28
CA ALA A 139 4.39 11.24 -8.09
C ALA A 139 5.13 10.68 -9.32
N LEU A 140 5.95 11.49 -9.98
CA LEU A 140 6.78 11.03 -11.11
C LEU A 140 7.86 10.03 -10.68
N ILE A 141 8.57 10.31 -9.59
CA ILE A 141 9.58 9.37 -9.06
C ILE A 141 8.93 8.05 -8.66
N ASN A 142 7.72 8.07 -8.13
CA ASN A 142 7.02 6.86 -7.72
C ASN A 142 6.70 5.90 -8.88
N LEU A 143 6.63 6.39 -10.10
CA LEU A 143 6.48 5.51 -11.27
C LEU A 143 7.68 4.58 -11.47
N ILE A 144 8.86 4.99 -11.00
CA ILE A 144 10.12 4.25 -11.16
C ILE A 144 10.52 3.59 -9.83
N MET A 145 10.40 4.31 -8.72
CA MET A 145 10.80 3.85 -7.39
C MET A 145 9.59 3.55 -6.51
N VAL A 146 9.34 2.28 -6.30
CA VAL A 146 8.13 1.80 -5.60
C VAL A 146 8.28 1.80 -4.07
N SER A 147 9.50 1.57 -3.55
CA SER A 147 9.73 1.49 -2.11
C SER A 147 9.55 2.86 -1.45
N SER A 148 8.42 3.06 -0.80
CA SER A 148 8.08 4.30 -0.09
C SER A 148 9.10 4.63 1.02
N THR A 149 9.53 3.63 1.77
CA THR A 149 10.46 3.83 2.90
C THR A 149 11.85 4.22 2.42
N SER A 150 12.40 3.47 1.45
CA SER A 150 13.72 3.77 0.89
C SER A 150 13.72 5.11 0.16
N LYS A 151 12.68 5.41 -0.60
CA LYS A 151 12.51 6.68 -1.30
C LYS A 151 12.45 7.85 -0.32
N TRP A 152 11.68 7.75 0.76
CA TRP A 152 11.63 8.80 1.77
C TRP A 152 12.97 8.98 2.49
N ALA A 153 13.67 7.88 2.79
CA ALA A 153 14.94 7.95 3.52
C ALA A 153 15.95 8.87 2.83
N PHE A 154 16.10 8.81 1.51
CA PHE A 154 17.02 9.71 0.81
C PHE A 154 16.37 11.02 0.35
N MET A 155 15.10 11.03 -0.05
CA MET A 155 14.40 12.27 -0.40
C MET A 155 14.30 13.24 0.79
N SER A 156 14.03 12.73 1.99
CA SER A 156 13.98 13.57 3.19
C SER A 156 15.31 14.25 3.48
N PHE A 157 16.41 13.55 3.25
CA PHE A 157 17.75 14.10 3.49
C PHE A 157 18.06 15.31 2.59
N ILE A 158 17.50 15.33 1.38
CA ILE A 158 17.72 16.40 0.39
C ILE A 158 16.63 17.47 0.49
N PHE A 159 15.37 17.05 0.43
CA PHE A 159 14.26 17.98 0.27
C PHE A 159 13.79 18.63 1.58
N VAL A 160 13.86 17.93 2.72
CA VAL A 160 13.42 18.52 4.00
C VAL A 160 14.26 19.75 4.38
N PRO A 161 15.59 19.76 4.30
CA PRO A 161 16.37 20.96 4.55
C PRO A 161 16.08 22.09 3.56
N VAL A 162 15.89 21.77 2.27
CA VAL A 162 15.56 22.76 1.23
C VAL A 162 14.20 23.40 1.51
N LEU A 163 13.19 22.61 1.80
CA LEU A 163 11.84 23.08 2.11
C LEU A 163 11.79 23.83 3.45
N ALA A 164 12.54 23.39 4.46
CA ALA A 164 12.67 24.09 5.74
C ALA A 164 13.32 25.47 5.58
N GLY A 165 14.33 25.58 4.70
CA GLY A 165 14.94 26.88 4.34
C GLY A 165 13.96 27.87 3.67
N MET A 166 12.83 27.36 3.14
CA MET A 166 11.73 28.13 2.57
C MET A 166 10.58 28.35 3.56
N GLY A 167 10.74 27.97 4.83
CA GLY A 167 9.73 28.13 5.88
C GLY A 167 8.64 27.05 5.89
N ILE A 168 8.85 25.93 5.18
CA ILE A 168 7.92 24.78 5.15
C ILE A 168 8.32 23.79 6.25
N SER A 169 7.37 23.41 7.10
CA SER A 169 7.62 22.44 8.17
C SER A 169 7.92 21.02 7.61
N PRO A 170 8.72 20.22 8.31
CA PRO A 170 8.99 18.83 7.92
C PRO A 170 7.72 17.99 7.78
N ASP A 171 6.70 18.25 8.61
CA ASP A 171 5.43 17.54 8.58
C ASP A 171 4.66 17.81 7.28
N MET A 172 4.66 19.08 6.83
CA MET A 172 4.10 19.46 5.52
C MET A 172 4.84 18.79 4.37
N ALA A 173 6.16 18.73 4.44
CA ALA A 173 6.98 18.05 3.45
C ALA A 173 6.67 16.54 3.40
N LEU A 174 6.54 15.90 4.56
CA LEU A 174 6.17 14.49 4.65
C LEU A 174 4.75 14.23 4.11
N CYS A 175 3.80 15.10 4.43
CA CYS A 175 2.43 14.98 3.94
C CYS A 175 2.37 15.11 2.40
N ALA A 176 3.04 16.12 1.85
CA ALA A 176 3.15 16.33 0.41
C ALA A 176 3.80 15.11 -0.29
N TYR A 177 4.88 14.59 0.28
CA TYR A 177 5.51 13.36 -0.18
C TYR A 177 4.53 12.18 -0.22
N ARG A 178 3.77 11.95 0.86
CA ARG A 178 2.82 10.85 0.97
C ARG A 178 1.69 10.94 -0.06
N ILE A 179 1.24 12.14 -0.39
CA ILE A 179 0.22 12.37 -1.42
C ILE A 179 0.73 11.93 -2.79
N GLY A 180 1.93 12.40 -3.18
CA GLY A 180 2.53 12.02 -4.45
C GLY A 180 2.83 10.52 -4.55
N ASP A 181 3.36 9.95 -3.47
CA ASP A 181 3.68 8.53 -3.35
C ASP A 181 2.43 7.64 -3.49
N SER A 182 1.38 7.91 -2.73
CA SER A 182 0.20 7.03 -2.68
C SER A 182 -0.66 7.10 -3.93
N ALA A 183 -0.81 8.29 -4.53
CA ALA A 183 -1.72 8.51 -5.65
C ALA A 183 -1.30 7.74 -6.92
N THR A 184 -0.01 7.53 -7.13
CA THR A 184 0.52 6.89 -8.33
C THR A 184 0.84 5.40 -8.18
N ASN A 185 0.63 4.82 -7.01
CA ASN A 185 0.81 3.39 -6.77
C ASN A 185 -0.04 2.51 -7.69
N ALA A 186 -1.24 2.98 -8.06
CA ALA A 186 -2.15 2.25 -8.93
C ALA A 186 -1.73 2.19 -10.41
N ILE A 187 -0.77 3.03 -10.84
CA ILE A 187 -0.28 3.09 -12.21
C ILE A 187 1.19 2.71 -12.33
N THR A 188 1.87 2.47 -11.22
CA THR A 188 3.28 2.09 -11.21
C THR A 188 3.42 0.63 -11.65
N PRO A 189 4.09 0.36 -12.80
CA PRO A 189 4.22 -1.00 -13.31
C PRO A 189 5.07 -1.90 -12.41
N PHE A 190 5.90 -1.32 -11.58
CA PHE A 190 6.87 -2.01 -10.72
C PHE A 190 6.31 -2.38 -9.34
N MET A 191 5.04 -2.06 -9.06
CA MET A 191 4.40 -2.46 -7.80
C MET A 191 4.29 -3.99 -7.73
N PHE A 192 4.73 -4.57 -6.64
CA PHE A 192 4.79 -6.03 -6.44
C PHE A 192 3.45 -6.75 -6.61
N TYR A 193 2.32 -6.08 -6.39
CA TYR A 193 0.99 -6.65 -6.56
C TYR A 193 0.42 -6.49 -7.99
N MET A 194 0.99 -5.66 -8.84
CA MET A 194 0.51 -5.45 -10.22
C MET A 194 0.50 -6.72 -11.08
N PRO A 195 1.55 -7.57 -11.04
CA PRO A 195 1.51 -8.86 -11.73
C PRO A 195 0.38 -9.77 -11.23
N LEU A 196 0.09 -9.73 -9.94
CA LEU A 196 -1.00 -10.49 -9.34
C LEU A 196 -2.36 -10.01 -9.88
N VAL A 197 -2.60 -8.69 -9.90
CA VAL A 197 -3.82 -8.10 -10.46
C VAL A 197 -3.98 -8.47 -11.93
N LEU A 198 -2.90 -8.41 -12.71
CA LEU A 198 -2.91 -8.81 -14.12
C LEU A 198 -3.27 -10.29 -14.29
N THR A 199 -2.73 -11.16 -13.45
CA THR A 199 -3.04 -12.60 -13.47
C THR A 199 -4.53 -12.84 -13.20
N TYR A 200 -5.13 -12.11 -12.28
CA TYR A 200 -6.58 -12.19 -12.03
C TYR A 200 -7.40 -11.62 -13.21
N MET A 201 -6.99 -10.52 -13.82
CA MET A 201 -7.63 -10.00 -15.04
C MET A 201 -7.63 -11.04 -16.17
N GLN A 202 -6.52 -11.74 -16.36
CA GLN A 202 -6.36 -12.75 -17.40
C GLN A 202 -7.24 -13.99 -17.20
N GLN A 203 -7.81 -14.22 -16.02
CA GLN A 203 -8.83 -15.24 -15.82
C GLN A 203 -10.15 -14.90 -16.52
N TYR A 204 -10.47 -13.61 -16.61
CA TYR A 204 -11.70 -13.13 -17.24
C TYR A 204 -11.50 -12.78 -18.71
N ASP A 205 -10.36 -12.15 -19.02
CA ASP A 205 -9.96 -11.82 -20.38
C ASP A 205 -8.49 -12.19 -20.61
N LYS A 206 -8.27 -13.26 -21.35
CA LYS A 206 -6.93 -13.82 -21.66
C LYS A 206 -6.03 -12.87 -22.44
N GLN A 207 -6.60 -11.85 -23.11
CA GLN A 207 -5.84 -10.87 -23.89
C GLN A 207 -5.41 -9.65 -23.03
N SER A 208 -5.78 -9.63 -21.77
CA SER A 208 -5.41 -8.53 -20.87
C SER A 208 -3.89 -8.44 -20.71
N THR A 209 -3.40 -7.25 -20.96
CA THR A 209 -1.98 -6.89 -20.85
C THR A 209 -1.76 -5.82 -19.80
N TYR A 210 -0.50 -5.54 -19.46
CA TYR A 210 -0.15 -4.42 -18.60
C TYR A 210 -0.72 -3.09 -19.09
N GLY A 211 -0.69 -2.88 -20.41
CA GLY A 211 -1.26 -1.67 -21.02
C GLY A 211 -2.76 -1.52 -20.81
N SER A 212 -3.52 -2.62 -20.87
CA SER A 212 -4.96 -2.59 -20.58
C SER A 212 -5.22 -2.29 -19.10
N LEU A 213 -4.44 -2.85 -18.19
CA LEU A 213 -4.53 -2.54 -16.76
C LEU A 213 -4.28 -1.05 -16.49
N LEU A 214 -3.18 -0.50 -17.03
CA LEU A 214 -2.86 0.91 -16.90
C LEU A 214 -3.94 1.81 -17.50
N LYS A 215 -4.54 1.43 -18.64
CA LYS A 215 -5.64 2.16 -19.28
C LYS A 215 -6.88 2.28 -18.38
N TYR A 216 -7.12 1.32 -17.50
CA TYR A 216 -8.23 1.39 -16.54
C TYR A 216 -7.85 2.17 -15.29
N THR A 217 -6.62 2.06 -14.81
CA THR A 217 -6.21 2.60 -13.50
C THR A 217 -5.74 4.05 -13.54
N TRP A 218 -5.20 4.55 -14.67
CA TRP A 218 -4.62 5.90 -14.74
C TRP A 218 -5.61 7.03 -14.40
N ARG A 219 -6.88 6.87 -14.81
CA ARG A 219 -7.92 7.86 -14.51
C ARG A 219 -8.17 7.98 -13.02
N TYR A 220 -8.24 6.84 -12.32
CA TYR A 220 -8.42 6.81 -10.87
C TYR A 220 -7.22 7.42 -10.16
N SER A 221 -6.02 7.09 -10.57
CA SER A 221 -4.79 7.67 -10.03
C SER A 221 -4.77 9.19 -10.19
N LEU A 222 -5.14 9.71 -11.34
CA LEU A 222 -5.17 11.15 -11.61
C LEU A 222 -6.25 11.86 -10.76
N VAL A 223 -7.44 11.28 -10.66
CA VAL A 223 -8.51 11.83 -9.82
C VAL A 223 -8.10 11.84 -8.35
N ILE A 224 -7.48 10.76 -7.87
CA ILE A 224 -6.98 10.67 -6.49
C ILE A 224 -5.88 11.72 -6.26
N LEU A 225 -4.93 11.88 -7.18
CA LEU A 225 -3.87 12.87 -7.07
C LEU A 225 -4.44 14.29 -6.98
N ILE A 226 -5.39 14.63 -7.84
CA ILE A 226 -6.04 15.95 -7.83
C ILE A 226 -6.82 16.14 -6.52
N ALA A 227 -7.64 15.16 -6.12
CA ALA A 227 -8.46 15.26 -4.91
C ALA A 227 -7.61 15.41 -3.65
N TRP A 228 -6.54 14.61 -3.50
CA TRP A 228 -5.62 14.71 -2.38
C TRP A 228 -4.83 16.00 -2.38
N THR A 229 -4.37 16.46 -3.55
CA THR A 229 -3.68 17.74 -3.67
C THR A 229 -4.61 18.91 -3.34
N ALA A 230 -5.86 18.88 -3.81
CA ALA A 230 -6.86 19.90 -3.48
C ALA A 230 -7.17 19.92 -1.96
N LEU A 231 -7.33 18.75 -1.34
CA LEU A 231 -7.52 18.63 0.11
C LEU A 231 -6.32 19.19 0.87
N PHE A 232 -5.11 18.87 0.43
CA PHE A 232 -3.88 19.38 1.04
C PHE A 232 -3.76 20.91 0.93
N VAL A 233 -4.08 21.48 -0.24
CA VAL A 233 -4.12 22.94 -0.45
C VAL A 233 -5.14 23.60 0.50
N LEU A 234 -6.32 23.02 0.60
CA LEU A 234 -7.36 23.51 1.52
C LEU A 234 -6.88 23.45 2.98
N TRP A 235 -6.25 22.34 3.37
CA TRP A 235 -5.68 22.17 4.70
C TRP A 235 -4.59 23.20 5.01
N TYR A 236 -3.71 23.43 4.04
CA TYR A 236 -2.65 24.43 4.13
C TYR A 236 -3.22 25.86 4.29
N LEU A 237 -4.21 26.23 3.46
CA LEU A 237 -4.85 27.55 3.52
C LEU A 237 -5.61 27.79 4.84
N CYS A 238 -6.24 26.75 5.36
CA CYS A 238 -6.94 26.79 6.67
C CYS A 238 -5.97 26.76 7.85
N LYS A 239 -4.66 26.62 7.63
CA LYS A 239 -3.62 26.52 8.67
C LYS A 239 -3.92 25.45 9.73
N LEU A 240 -4.51 24.34 9.30
CA LEU A 240 -4.83 23.23 10.22
C LEU A 240 -3.56 22.47 10.62
N PRO A 241 -3.47 21.98 11.87
CA PRO A 241 -2.31 21.21 12.31
C PRO A 241 -2.24 19.87 11.56
N LEU A 242 -1.02 19.46 11.21
CA LEU A 242 -0.72 18.11 10.67
C LEU A 242 -0.13 17.26 11.78
N GLY A 243 -0.96 16.56 12.48
CA GLY A 243 -0.57 15.70 13.60
C GLY A 243 -0.87 16.29 14.98
N LEU A 244 -0.69 15.44 15.99
CA LEU A 244 -0.86 15.76 17.42
C LEU A 244 0.46 16.27 18.01
#